data_0025ebda578b96d673afc1b188c1b909
#
_entry.id   0025ebda578b96d673afc1b188c1b909
#
_cell.length_a   1.000
_cell.length_b   1.000
_cell.length_c   1.000
_cell.angle_alpha   90.00
_cell.angle_beta   90.00
_cell.angle_gamma   90.00
#
_symmetry.space_group_name_H-M   'P 1'
#
loop_
_entity.id
_entity.type
_entity.pdbx_description
1 polymer ?
#
loop_
_entity_poly.entity_id
_entity_poly.type
_entity_poly.pdbx_seq_one_letter_code
_entity_poly.pdbx_strand_id
1 'polypeptide(L)'
;MGKFSEGARLQRWQKTKDKSEYTNRERISPPLGGMGGPKMEWTKEEIRFLRTLNNPDKIQGFLDSLDYNPVYECRSPRWVIKKRSAHCFEGALFAAAAMEFIGYKPLIVDLKAYNDDDHVITVFREDGYWGAVAKSNFTSLRYREPVYRSLRELVMSYFDFYFNTDGDKSMRSYSLPLDLTVYNSRHWMTTDEDLEYIGDKLEKIRHYPVVNKMMIKNLKKASDIMLEAGMLGSMAEGLFKPKQELG
;
A
#
# COMPACT_ATOMS: atom_id res chain seq x y z
N MET A 1 -6.07 42.70 31.43
CA MET A 1 -4.98 42.18 30.59
C MET A 1 -5.02 40.65 30.64
N GLY A 2 -5.76 40.02 29.73
CA GLY A 2 -5.97 38.57 29.70
C GLY A 2 -5.00 37.90 28.74
N LYS A 3 -4.20 36.99 29.28
CA LYS A 3 -3.37 36.07 28.46
C LYS A 3 -4.26 34.97 27.88
N PHE A 4 -4.56 35.03 26.60
CA PHE A 4 -5.15 33.90 25.90
C PHE A 4 -4.04 32.90 25.59
N SER A 5 -4.20 31.67 26.07
CA SER A 5 -3.25 30.59 25.96
C SER A 5 -3.13 30.07 24.49
N GLU A 6 -1.93 29.81 24.06
CA GLU A 6 -1.53 29.27 22.75
C GLU A 6 -2.20 27.91 22.38
N GLY A 7 -2.70 27.19 23.37
CA GLY A 7 -3.38 25.90 23.19
C GLY A 7 -4.70 25.94 22.41
N ALA A 8 -5.42 27.07 22.44
CA ALA A 8 -6.70 27.22 21.75
C ALA A 8 -6.57 27.45 20.24
N ARG A 9 -5.40 27.94 19.76
CA ARG A 9 -5.12 28.15 18.33
C ARG A 9 -4.78 26.86 17.59
N LEU A 10 -4.09 25.94 18.22
CA LEU A 10 -3.72 24.64 17.63
C LEU A 10 -4.94 23.72 17.43
N GLN A 11 -5.89 23.70 18.37
CA GLN A 11 -7.10 22.89 18.25
C GLN A 11 -8.07 23.40 17.16
N ARG A 12 -8.06 24.68 16.83
CA ARG A 12 -8.91 25.27 15.79
C ARG A 12 -8.36 25.00 14.39
N TRP A 13 -7.04 24.81 14.24
CA TRP A 13 -6.40 24.54 12.96
C TRP A 13 -6.60 23.09 12.46
N GLN A 14 -6.75 22.14 13.40
CA GLN A 14 -7.02 20.74 13.09
C GLN A 14 -8.46 20.47 12.64
N LYS A 15 -9.43 21.31 13.03
CA LYS A 15 -10.86 21.11 12.71
C LYS A 15 -11.29 21.58 11.32
N THR A 16 -10.48 22.29 10.55
CA THR A 16 -10.90 22.93 9.30
C THR A 16 -10.31 22.34 8.03
N LYS A 17 -9.48 21.30 8.08
CA LYS A 17 -8.87 20.69 6.88
C LYS A 17 -9.17 19.20 6.65
N ASP A 18 -9.92 18.54 7.50
CA ASP A 18 -10.21 17.10 7.38
C ASP A 18 -11.65 16.82 6.89
N LYS A 19 -12.19 17.74 6.09
CA LYS A 19 -13.42 17.51 5.33
C LYS A 19 -13.13 17.15 3.88
N SER A 20 -12.32 16.14 3.62
CA SER A 20 -12.45 15.36 2.40
C SER A 20 -13.22 14.10 2.77
N GLU A 21 -14.50 14.13 2.45
CA GLU A 21 -15.42 13.01 2.60
C GLU A 21 -14.96 11.82 1.75
N TYR A 22 -14.15 10.93 2.32
CA TYR A 22 -14.07 9.55 1.90
C TYR A 22 -14.81 8.70 2.93
N THR A 23 -16.13 8.71 2.86
CA THR A 23 -16.96 7.72 3.56
C THR A 23 -16.82 6.39 2.82
N ASN A 24 -16.11 5.43 3.38
CA ASN A 24 -15.85 4.12 2.80
C ASN A 24 -16.70 3.04 3.51
N ARG A 25 -18.05 3.22 3.48
CA ARG A 25 -19.02 2.17 3.75
C ARG A 25 -20.27 2.39 2.89
N GLU A 26 -20.13 2.14 1.60
CA GLU A 26 -21.25 1.62 0.84
C GLU A 26 -20.90 0.16 0.51
N ARG A 27 -21.60 -0.77 1.15
CA ARG A 27 -21.61 -2.16 0.69
C ARG A 27 -22.18 -2.16 -0.71
N ILE A 28 -21.31 -2.13 -1.69
CA ILE A 28 -21.71 -2.37 -3.06
C ILE A 28 -22.00 -3.87 -3.14
N SER A 29 -23.26 -4.22 -3.36
CA SER A 29 -23.61 -5.58 -3.75
C SER A 29 -22.76 -5.97 -4.95
N PRO A 30 -22.22 -7.20 -5.03
CA PRO A 30 -21.40 -7.60 -6.16
C PRO A 30 -22.17 -7.36 -7.45
N PRO A 31 -21.58 -6.79 -8.50
CA PRO A 31 -22.28 -6.47 -9.74
C PRO A 31 -22.81 -7.76 -10.37
N LEU A 32 -24.14 -7.86 -10.43
CA LEU A 32 -24.84 -8.84 -11.26
C LEU A 32 -24.63 -8.44 -12.72
N GLY A 33 -24.05 -9.35 -13.49
CA GLY A 33 -23.63 -9.24 -14.86
C GLY A 33 -24.44 -8.33 -15.80
N GLY A 34 -23.73 -7.44 -16.49
CA GLY A 34 -24.17 -6.68 -17.67
C GLY A 34 -23.53 -7.25 -18.94
N MET A 35 -24.33 -7.39 -20.01
CA MET A 35 -23.92 -8.02 -21.28
C MET A 35 -22.99 -7.14 -22.14
N GLY A 36 -21.98 -7.78 -22.78
CA GLY A 36 -21.33 -7.26 -23.98
C GLY A 36 -19.79 -7.34 -24.04
N GLY A 37 -19.24 -8.29 -24.78
CA GLY A 37 -17.81 -8.46 -25.11
C GLY A 37 -17.17 -9.67 -24.43
N PRO A 38 -16.00 -10.18 -24.89
CA PRO A 38 -15.33 -11.27 -24.19
C PRO A 38 -14.89 -10.77 -22.81
N LYS A 39 -15.69 -11.10 -21.80
CA LYS A 39 -15.44 -10.70 -20.42
C LYS A 39 -14.29 -11.53 -19.87
N MET A 40 -13.16 -10.90 -19.58
CA MET A 40 -12.11 -11.49 -18.74
C MET A 40 -12.57 -11.46 -17.29
N GLU A 41 -13.62 -12.21 -17.00
CA GLU A 41 -14.15 -12.37 -15.64
C GLU A 41 -13.33 -13.39 -14.84
N TRP A 42 -13.42 -13.30 -13.51
CA TRP A 42 -12.90 -14.32 -12.62
C TRP A 42 -13.54 -15.69 -12.94
N THR A 43 -12.75 -16.75 -12.97
CA THR A 43 -13.28 -18.12 -13.09
C THR A 43 -14.04 -18.53 -11.83
N LYS A 44 -14.84 -19.59 -11.93
CA LYS A 44 -15.57 -20.13 -10.75
C LYS A 44 -14.63 -20.54 -9.63
N GLU A 45 -13.46 -21.05 -9.97
CA GLU A 45 -12.41 -21.47 -9.02
C GLU A 45 -11.80 -20.26 -8.33
N GLU A 46 -11.46 -19.21 -9.09
CA GLU A 46 -10.95 -17.95 -8.55
C GLU A 46 -11.97 -17.27 -7.63
N ILE A 47 -13.25 -17.26 -8.02
CA ILE A 47 -14.35 -16.75 -7.16
C ILE A 47 -14.46 -17.54 -5.86
N ARG A 48 -14.39 -18.89 -5.91
CA ARG A 48 -14.41 -19.71 -4.69
C ARG A 48 -13.23 -19.39 -3.78
N PHE A 49 -12.04 -19.23 -4.37
CA PHE A 49 -10.84 -18.85 -3.64
C PHE A 49 -10.99 -17.47 -2.99
N LEU A 50 -11.37 -16.42 -3.77
CA LEU A 50 -11.53 -15.05 -3.26
C LEU A 50 -12.57 -14.99 -2.12
N ARG A 51 -13.64 -15.82 -2.17
CA ARG A 51 -14.61 -15.93 -1.07
C ARG A 51 -14.01 -16.42 0.25
N THR A 52 -12.89 -17.15 0.23
CA THR A 52 -12.20 -17.57 1.46
C THR A 52 -11.48 -16.40 2.12
N LEU A 53 -11.12 -15.36 1.35
CA LEU A 53 -10.42 -14.16 1.81
C LEU A 53 -11.44 -13.08 2.23
N ASN A 54 -12.27 -13.37 3.19
CA ASN A 54 -13.48 -12.59 3.53
C ASN A 54 -13.24 -11.44 4.52
N ASN A 55 -12.00 -11.13 4.86
CA ASN A 55 -11.59 -9.98 5.65
C ASN A 55 -10.11 -9.59 5.33
N PRO A 56 -9.67 -8.36 5.71
CA PRO A 56 -8.32 -7.87 5.42
C PRO A 56 -7.19 -8.76 5.96
N ASP A 57 -7.35 -9.32 7.16
CA ASP A 57 -6.37 -10.21 7.79
C ASP A 57 -6.13 -11.49 6.96
N LYS A 58 -7.19 -12.12 6.44
CA LYS A 58 -7.05 -13.29 5.55
C LYS A 58 -6.42 -12.93 4.20
N ILE A 59 -6.65 -11.73 3.68
CA ILE A 59 -5.97 -11.23 2.48
C ILE A 59 -4.47 -11.10 2.78
N GLN A 60 -4.11 -10.52 3.93
CA GLN A 60 -2.71 -10.45 4.37
C GLN A 60 -2.11 -11.84 4.54
N GLY A 61 -2.80 -12.76 5.22
CA GLY A 61 -2.32 -14.13 5.41
C GLY A 61 -2.04 -14.86 4.09
N PHE A 62 -2.85 -14.62 3.05
CA PHE A 62 -2.56 -15.11 1.71
C PHE A 62 -1.28 -14.47 1.15
N LEU A 63 -1.12 -13.15 1.21
CA LEU A 63 0.10 -12.48 0.74
C LEU A 63 1.37 -12.96 1.48
N ASP A 64 1.26 -13.24 2.77
CA ASP A 64 2.38 -13.74 3.57
C ASP A 64 2.78 -15.16 3.17
N SER A 65 1.84 -15.95 2.64
CA SER A 65 2.09 -17.32 2.14
C SER A 65 2.71 -17.37 0.72
N LEU A 66 2.87 -16.20 0.06
CA LEU A 66 3.45 -16.12 -1.28
C LEU A 66 4.97 -15.98 -1.21
N ASP A 67 5.66 -16.54 -2.19
CA ASP A 67 7.04 -16.19 -2.46
C ASP A 67 7.17 -14.70 -2.84
N TYR A 68 8.33 -14.10 -2.61
CA TYR A 68 8.62 -12.77 -3.12
C TYR A 68 9.04 -12.86 -4.60
N ASN A 69 8.45 -12.01 -5.46
CA ASN A 69 8.82 -11.92 -6.87
C ASN A 69 9.96 -10.88 -7.01
N PRO A 70 11.20 -11.26 -7.35
CA PRO A 70 12.29 -10.30 -7.53
C PRO A 70 12.30 -9.64 -8.93
N VAL A 71 11.36 -10.03 -9.82
CA VAL A 71 11.31 -9.52 -11.19
C VAL A 71 10.40 -8.31 -11.24
N TYR A 72 10.87 -7.22 -11.85
CA TYR A 72 10.08 -6.00 -12.07
C TYR A 72 9.11 -6.20 -13.25
N GLU A 73 7.99 -6.86 -12.98
CA GLU A 73 6.86 -7.00 -13.89
C GLU A 73 5.60 -6.51 -13.18
N CYS A 74 4.68 -5.88 -13.90
CA CYS A 74 3.43 -5.37 -13.33
C CYS A 74 2.27 -6.31 -13.68
N ARG A 75 2.20 -7.48 -13.04
CA ARG A 75 1.22 -8.52 -13.34
C ARG A 75 -0.10 -8.34 -12.61
N SER A 76 -1.16 -8.89 -13.22
CA SER A 76 -2.51 -8.80 -12.67
C SER A 76 -2.71 -9.65 -11.41
N PRO A 77 -3.75 -9.34 -10.58
CA PRO A 77 -4.17 -10.17 -9.45
C PRO A 77 -4.38 -11.66 -9.80
N ARG A 78 -4.92 -11.95 -10.99
CA ARG A 78 -5.04 -13.33 -11.50
C ARG A 78 -3.70 -14.04 -11.59
N TRP A 79 -2.68 -13.35 -12.06
CA TRP A 79 -1.33 -13.91 -12.17
C TRP A 79 -0.76 -14.25 -10.79
N VAL A 80 -0.98 -13.38 -9.79
CA VAL A 80 -0.56 -13.61 -8.40
C VAL A 80 -1.19 -14.89 -7.84
N ILE A 81 -2.50 -15.13 -8.10
CA ILE A 81 -3.18 -16.37 -7.70
C ILE A 81 -2.51 -17.58 -8.35
N LYS A 82 -2.26 -17.52 -9.67
CA LYS A 82 -1.71 -18.63 -10.45
C LYS A 82 -0.26 -18.96 -10.08
N LYS A 83 0.57 -17.96 -9.88
CA LYS A 83 2.02 -18.13 -9.68
C LYS A 83 2.43 -18.24 -8.22
N ARG A 84 1.56 -17.86 -7.30
CA ARG A 84 1.85 -17.87 -5.85
C ARG A 84 3.08 -17.03 -5.49
N SER A 85 3.30 -15.94 -6.23
CA SER A 85 4.42 -15.03 -6.08
C SER A 85 4.00 -13.59 -6.35
N ALA A 86 4.56 -12.62 -5.64
CA ALA A 86 4.31 -11.20 -5.85
C ALA A 86 5.41 -10.33 -5.21
N HIS A 87 5.77 -9.21 -5.84
CA HIS A 87 6.43 -8.08 -5.17
C HIS A 87 5.41 -7.10 -4.59
N CYS A 88 5.85 -5.96 -4.04
CA CYS A 88 4.96 -5.02 -3.32
C CYS A 88 3.82 -4.49 -4.20
N PHE A 89 4.09 -4.09 -5.44
CA PHE A 89 3.08 -3.55 -6.35
C PHE A 89 2.04 -4.61 -6.76
N GLU A 90 2.47 -5.79 -7.18
CA GLU A 90 1.58 -6.91 -7.53
C GLU A 90 0.74 -7.36 -6.32
N GLY A 91 1.37 -7.41 -5.14
CA GLY A 91 0.68 -7.71 -3.88
C GLY A 91 -0.37 -6.67 -3.51
N ALA A 92 -0.08 -5.38 -3.75
CA ALA A 92 -1.05 -4.30 -3.53
C ALA A 92 -2.21 -4.38 -4.53
N LEU A 93 -1.94 -4.66 -5.82
CA LEU A 93 -3.01 -4.88 -6.81
C LEU A 93 -3.90 -6.07 -6.44
N PHE A 94 -3.29 -7.19 -6.03
CA PHE A 94 -4.06 -8.35 -5.58
C PHE A 94 -4.91 -8.03 -4.35
N ALA A 95 -4.33 -7.37 -3.33
CA ALA A 95 -5.07 -6.98 -2.13
C ALA A 95 -6.22 -6.04 -2.48
N ALA A 96 -6.01 -5.06 -3.36
CA ALA A 96 -7.06 -4.14 -3.81
C ALA A 96 -8.21 -4.89 -4.51
N ALA A 97 -7.91 -5.86 -5.38
CA ALA A 97 -8.93 -6.69 -6.03
C ALA A 97 -9.71 -7.56 -5.02
N ALA A 98 -9.02 -8.19 -4.06
CA ALA A 98 -9.66 -8.96 -3.01
C ALA A 98 -10.49 -8.08 -2.08
N MET A 99 -10.04 -6.87 -1.77
CA MET A 99 -10.79 -5.87 -1.00
C MET A 99 -12.06 -5.44 -1.73
N GLU A 100 -11.99 -5.17 -3.04
CA GLU A 100 -13.19 -4.85 -3.85
C GLU A 100 -14.18 -6.01 -3.83
N PHE A 101 -13.68 -7.26 -3.91
CA PHE A 101 -14.52 -8.44 -3.87
C PHE A 101 -15.32 -8.58 -2.57
N ILE A 102 -14.77 -8.11 -1.43
CA ILE A 102 -15.45 -8.12 -0.13
C ILE A 102 -16.11 -6.79 0.24
N GLY A 103 -16.22 -5.86 -0.72
CA GLY A 103 -17.03 -4.63 -0.60
C GLY A 103 -16.28 -3.39 -0.10
N TYR A 104 -14.95 -3.38 -0.09
CA TYR A 104 -14.14 -2.19 0.10
C TYR A 104 -13.79 -1.54 -1.25
N LYS A 105 -13.41 -0.27 -1.23
CA LYS A 105 -12.82 0.37 -2.41
C LYS A 105 -11.40 -0.16 -2.65
N PRO A 106 -11.02 -0.45 -3.89
CA PRO A 106 -9.66 -0.91 -4.24
C PRO A 106 -8.69 0.27 -4.27
N LEU A 107 -8.27 0.73 -3.10
CA LEU A 107 -7.41 1.90 -2.91
C LEU A 107 -5.96 1.48 -2.69
N ILE A 108 -5.04 2.01 -3.49
CA ILE A 108 -3.61 1.83 -3.29
C ILE A 108 -2.90 3.15 -3.04
N VAL A 109 -1.83 3.10 -2.26
CA VAL A 109 -0.99 4.25 -1.89
C VAL A 109 0.46 3.90 -2.13
N ASP A 110 1.19 4.81 -2.75
CA ASP A 110 2.63 4.72 -2.96
C ASP A 110 3.38 5.42 -1.82
N LEU A 111 4.36 4.75 -1.26
CA LEU A 111 5.30 5.24 -0.25
C LEU A 111 6.64 5.44 -0.92
N LYS A 112 6.98 6.69 -1.29
CA LYS A 112 8.21 7.04 -1.97
C LYS A 112 9.41 6.98 -1.04
N ALA A 113 10.49 6.38 -1.52
CA ALA A 113 11.75 6.26 -0.83
C ALA A 113 12.88 7.02 -1.55
N TYR A 114 14.02 7.15 -0.88
CA TYR A 114 15.26 7.69 -1.43
C TYR A 114 16.36 6.64 -1.28
N ASN A 115 17.03 6.33 -2.37
CA ASN A 115 18.07 5.29 -2.43
C ASN A 115 17.59 3.95 -1.86
N ASP A 116 16.36 3.59 -2.22
CA ASP A 116 15.65 2.38 -1.80
C ASP A 116 14.46 2.16 -2.75
N ASP A 117 13.85 0.97 -2.72
CA ASP A 117 12.62 0.69 -3.45
C ASP A 117 11.43 1.46 -2.85
N ASP A 118 10.59 2.02 -3.73
CA ASP A 118 9.27 2.49 -3.33
C ASP A 118 8.39 1.31 -2.88
N HIS A 119 7.42 1.58 -2.00
CA HIS A 119 6.55 0.54 -1.48
C HIS A 119 5.08 0.88 -1.70
N VAL A 120 4.35 -0.01 -2.36
CA VAL A 120 2.92 0.17 -2.60
C VAL A 120 2.11 -0.67 -1.62
N ILE A 121 1.15 -0.03 -0.97
CA ILE A 121 0.25 -0.64 0.00
C ILE A 121 -1.21 -0.48 -0.44
N THR A 122 -2.05 -1.45 -0.12
CA THR A 122 -3.52 -1.32 -0.22
C THR A 122 -4.06 -0.79 1.09
N VAL A 123 -4.85 0.28 1.03
CA VAL A 123 -5.41 0.91 2.23
C VAL A 123 -6.91 0.72 2.30
N PHE A 124 -7.43 0.60 3.51
CA PHE A 124 -8.85 0.45 3.77
C PHE A 124 -9.28 1.23 5.02
N ARG A 125 -10.58 1.40 5.19
CA ARG A 125 -11.14 1.98 6.41
C ARG A 125 -12.17 1.04 7.02
N GLU A 126 -12.07 0.86 8.32
CA GLU A 126 -13.06 0.15 9.12
C GLU A 126 -13.41 1.00 10.34
N ASP A 127 -14.70 1.18 10.61
CA ASP A 127 -15.21 2.01 11.70
C ASP A 127 -14.61 3.44 11.76
N GLY A 128 -14.23 3.97 10.59
CA GLY A 128 -13.64 5.31 10.48
C GLY A 128 -12.12 5.36 10.58
N TYR A 129 -11.46 4.26 10.89
CA TYR A 129 -10.00 4.15 11.03
C TYR A 129 -9.35 3.54 9.79
N TRP A 130 -8.13 3.97 9.49
CA TRP A 130 -7.34 3.46 8.39
C TRP A 130 -6.55 2.22 8.81
N GLY A 131 -6.51 1.22 7.92
CA GLY A 131 -5.64 0.06 7.96
C GLY A 131 -4.98 -0.17 6.61
N ALA A 132 -4.05 -1.12 6.54
CA ALA A 132 -3.37 -1.47 5.31
C ALA A 132 -3.07 -2.97 5.19
N VAL A 133 -3.08 -3.44 3.94
CA VAL A 133 -2.61 -4.77 3.53
C VAL A 133 -1.47 -4.59 2.55
N ALA A 134 -0.36 -5.30 2.72
CA ALA A 134 0.80 -5.15 1.86
C ALA A 134 1.65 -6.42 1.75
N LYS A 135 2.26 -6.63 0.58
CA LYS A 135 3.35 -7.59 0.36
C LYS A 135 4.67 -6.84 0.41
N SER A 136 5.60 -7.30 1.23
CA SER A 136 6.94 -6.74 1.30
C SER A 136 7.99 -7.82 1.49
N ASN A 137 9.16 -7.59 0.94
CA ASN A 137 10.34 -8.39 1.24
C ASN A 137 10.86 -8.11 2.66
N PHE A 138 10.61 -6.89 3.19
CA PHE A 138 10.86 -6.54 4.58
C PHE A 138 9.67 -6.95 5.47
N THR A 139 9.93 -7.69 6.54
CA THR A 139 8.90 -8.20 7.45
C THR A 139 8.08 -7.09 8.10
N SER A 140 8.69 -5.97 8.41
CA SER A 140 8.07 -4.83 9.12
C SER A 140 7.16 -3.96 8.26
N LEU A 141 7.20 -4.08 6.91
CA LEU A 141 6.46 -3.25 5.97
C LEU A 141 5.18 -3.92 5.43
N ARG A 142 4.50 -4.71 6.25
CA ARG A 142 3.30 -5.48 5.89
C ARG A 142 2.04 -4.87 6.51
N TYR A 143 1.15 -5.69 7.01
CA TYR A 143 -0.16 -5.35 7.56
C TYR A 143 -0.14 -4.23 8.62
N ARG A 144 -1.20 -3.42 8.60
CA ARG A 144 -1.55 -2.48 9.68
C ARG A 144 -3.03 -2.60 10.02
N GLU A 145 -3.30 -2.79 11.31
CA GLU A 145 -4.66 -2.79 11.85
C GLU A 145 -5.39 -1.47 11.56
N PRO A 146 -6.73 -1.48 11.41
CA PRO A 146 -7.52 -0.29 11.18
C PRO A 146 -7.71 0.53 12.47
N VAL A 147 -6.61 1.11 12.99
CA VAL A 147 -6.58 1.91 14.23
C VAL A 147 -6.14 3.36 14.01
N TYR A 148 -5.71 3.72 12.80
CA TYR A 148 -5.16 5.03 12.49
C TYR A 148 -6.24 6.01 12.07
N ARG A 149 -6.25 7.21 12.68
CA ARG A 149 -7.30 8.24 12.46
C ARG A 149 -7.17 8.95 11.12
N SER A 150 -5.97 8.99 10.56
CA SER A 150 -5.68 9.61 9.27
C SER A 150 -4.75 8.75 8.43
N LEU A 151 -4.78 8.96 7.10
CA LEU A 151 -3.85 8.31 6.20
C LEU A 151 -2.38 8.63 6.56
N ARG A 152 -2.10 9.88 6.97
CA ARG A 152 -0.75 10.25 7.41
C ARG A 152 -0.33 9.47 8.67
N GLU A 153 -1.21 9.27 9.62
CA GLU A 153 -0.91 8.49 10.83
C GLU A 153 -0.60 7.03 10.48
N LEU A 154 -1.40 6.40 9.60
CA LEU A 154 -1.13 5.09 9.06
C LEU A 154 0.26 5.04 8.38
N VAL A 155 0.54 5.96 7.46
CA VAL A 155 1.80 6.04 6.73
C VAL A 155 2.99 6.20 7.70
N MET A 156 2.87 7.06 8.72
CA MET A 156 3.93 7.25 9.71
C MET A 156 4.21 6.01 10.56
N SER A 157 3.29 5.05 10.64
CA SER A 157 3.55 3.78 11.33
C SER A 157 4.59 2.90 10.63
N TYR A 158 4.87 3.17 9.37
CA TYR A 158 5.93 2.51 8.61
C TYR A 158 7.28 3.21 8.72
N PHE A 159 7.31 4.51 9.06
CA PHE A 159 8.48 5.37 8.94
C PHE A 159 9.73 4.83 9.62
N ASP A 160 9.63 4.39 10.86
CA ASP A 160 10.78 3.91 11.63
C ASP A 160 11.32 2.56 11.14
N PHE A 161 10.51 1.80 10.42
CA PHE A 161 10.84 0.49 9.87
C PHE A 161 11.17 0.55 8.38
N TYR A 162 11.09 1.72 7.75
CA TYR A 162 11.37 1.90 6.34
C TYR A 162 12.80 2.40 6.15
N PHE A 163 13.70 1.46 5.93
CA PHE A 163 15.14 1.70 5.74
C PHE A 163 15.69 0.73 4.69
N ASN A 164 16.72 1.17 3.97
CA ASN A 164 17.41 0.35 2.99
C ASN A 164 18.37 -0.66 3.65
N THR A 165 19.05 -1.49 2.85
CA THR A 165 19.96 -2.53 3.34
C THR A 165 21.20 -1.98 4.05
N ASP A 166 21.53 -0.69 3.90
CA ASP A 166 22.59 0.01 4.64
C ASP A 166 22.06 0.61 5.97
N GLY A 167 20.78 0.42 6.27
CA GLY A 167 20.12 0.93 7.46
C GLY A 167 19.70 2.41 7.37
N ASP A 168 19.85 3.07 6.22
CA ASP A 168 19.43 4.47 6.06
C ASP A 168 17.91 4.56 5.96
N LYS A 169 17.28 5.37 6.83
CA LYS A 169 15.83 5.61 6.79
C LYS A 169 15.47 6.31 5.48
N SER A 170 14.80 5.59 4.61
CA SER A 170 14.64 5.94 3.20
C SER A 170 13.30 6.60 2.85
N MET A 171 12.24 6.44 3.64
CA MET A 171 10.91 6.99 3.34
C MET A 171 10.90 8.53 3.23
N ARG A 172 10.30 9.08 2.18
CA ARG A 172 10.28 10.53 1.91
C ARG A 172 8.88 11.13 1.80
N SER A 173 7.96 10.45 1.10
CA SER A 173 6.61 10.97 0.86
C SER A 173 5.64 9.83 0.61
N TYR A 174 4.35 10.15 0.53
CA TYR A 174 3.29 9.20 0.17
C TYR A 174 2.30 9.85 -0.79
N SER A 175 1.68 9.04 -1.66
CA SER A 175 0.69 9.49 -2.62
C SER A 175 -0.69 9.70 -1.97
N LEU A 176 -1.55 10.46 -2.63
CA LEU A 176 -2.99 10.29 -2.44
C LEU A 176 -3.40 8.86 -2.81
N PRO A 177 -4.47 8.30 -2.18
CA PRO A 177 -5.01 7.01 -2.59
C PRO A 177 -5.46 7.04 -4.06
N LEU A 178 -5.02 6.06 -4.83
CA LEU A 178 -5.51 5.79 -6.19
C LEU A 178 -6.63 4.76 -6.10
N ASP A 179 -7.82 5.16 -6.56
CA ASP A 179 -8.98 4.26 -6.69
C ASP A 179 -8.87 3.50 -8.02
N LEU A 180 -8.68 2.19 -7.95
CA LEU A 180 -8.49 1.34 -9.12
C LEU A 180 -9.77 1.04 -9.89
N THR A 181 -10.95 1.39 -9.37
CA THR A 181 -12.22 1.22 -10.10
C THR A 181 -12.23 1.94 -11.45
N VAL A 182 -11.44 3.02 -11.58
CA VAL A 182 -11.27 3.75 -12.85
C VAL A 182 -10.69 2.91 -13.98
N TYR A 183 -10.07 1.77 -13.64
CA TYR A 183 -9.47 0.82 -14.59
C TYR A 183 -10.30 -0.44 -14.81
N ASN A 184 -11.51 -0.56 -14.24
CA ASN A 184 -12.35 -1.75 -14.37
C ASN A 184 -12.68 -2.08 -15.85
N SER A 185 -12.83 -1.06 -16.70
CA SER A 185 -13.02 -1.24 -18.15
C SER A 185 -11.81 -1.87 -18.87
N ARG A 186 -10.62 -1.84 -18.26
CA ARG A 186 -9.39 -2.47 -18.77
C ARG A 186 -9.16 -3.87 -18.19
N HIS A 187 -10.09 -4.39 -17.40
CA HIS A 187 -10.00 -5.71 -16.77
C HIS A 187 -8.69 -5.94 -15.98
N TRP A 188 -8.18 -4.90 -15.30
CA TRP A 188 -6.88 -4.90 -14.62
C TRP A 188 -6.68 -6.06 -13.64
N MET A 189 -7.76 -6.63 -13.10
CA MET A 189 -7.68 -7.76 -12.15
C MET A 189 -7.35 -9.09 -12.82
N THR A 190 -7.67 -9.24 -14.11
CA THR A 190 -7.70 -10.55 -14.78
C THR A 190 -6.97 -10.57 -16.12
N THR A 191 -6.49 -9.43 -16.60
CA THR A 191 -5.74 -9.32 -17.86
C THR A 191 -4.39 -10.04 -17.77
N ASP A 192 -3.90 -10.53 -18.92
CA ASP A 192 -2.54 -11.01 -19.08
C ASP A 192 -1.58 -9.88 -19.56
N GLU A 193 -2.12 -8.67 -19.84
CA GLU A 193 -1.32 -7.49 -20.17
C GLU A 193 -0.59 -6.95 -18.96
N ASP A 194 0.51 -6.23 -19.23
CA ASP A 194 1.25 -5.51 -18.21
C ASP A 194 0.45 -4.32 -17.66
N LEU A 195 0.54 -4.09 -16.35
CA LEU A 195 -0.18 -3.04 -15.61
C LEU A 195 0.71 -1.84 -15.26
N GLU A 196 1.86 -1.66 -15.91
CA GLU A 196 2.80 -0.56 -15.68
C GLU A 196 2.10 0.81 -15.71
N TYR A 197 1.07 0.99 -16.53
CA TYR A 197 0.29 2.22 -16.60
C TYR A 197 -0.38 2.62 -15.27
N ILE A 198 -0.62 1.66 -14.36
CA ILE A 198 -1.10 1.96 -12.99
C ILE A 198 0.05 2.50 -12.16
N GLY A 199 1.25 1.92 -12.27
CA GLY A 199 2.47 2.41 -11.65
C GLY A 199 2.80 3.83 -12.11
N ASP A 200 2.79 4.06 -13.43
CA ASP A 200 2.93 5.38 -14.05
C ASP A 200 1.95 6.42 -13.52
N LYS A 201 0.72 6.01 -13.25
CA LYS A 201 -0.28 6.90 -12.67
C LYS A 201 0.04 7.22 -11.23
N LEU A 202 0.45 6.23 -10.42
CA LEU A 202 0.86 6.42 -9.03
C LEU A 202 2.02 7.42 -8.92
N GLU A 203 3.02 7.33 -9.78
CA GLU A 203 4.13 8.28 -9.81
C GLU A 203 3.69 9.73 -10.07
N LYS A 204 2.67 9.92 -10.90
CA LYS A 204 2.16 11.24 -11.31
C LYS A 204 1.15 11.84 -10.33
N ILE A 205 0.61 11.06 -9.41
CA ILE A 205 -0.31 11.56 -8.37
C ILE A 205 0.46 12.44 -7.39
N ARG A 206 -0.24 13.42 -6.80
CA ARG A 206 0.35 14.29 -5.78
C ARG A 206 0.83 13.48 -4.58
N HIS A 207 2.11 13.69 -4.23
CA HIS A 207 2.72 13.14 -3.02
C HIS A 207 2.85 14.21 -1.93
N TYR A 208 2.73 13.78 -0.69
CA TYR A 208 2.88 14.60 0.50
C TYR A 208 4.14 14.20 1.25
N PRO A 209 5.07 15.13 1.53
CA PRO A 209 6.29 14.79 2.24
C PRO A 209 5.97 14.37 3.68
N VAL A 210 6.67 13.35 4.18
CA VAL A 210 6.62 12.92 5.58
C VAL A 210 7.72 13.58 6.41
N VAL A 211 8.84 13.94 5.77
CA VAL A 211 10.00 14.60 6.36
C VAL A 211 10.44 15.81 5.53
N ASN A 212 11.04 16.79 6.18
CA ASN A 212 11.68 17.94 5.52
C ASN A 212 13.21 17.76 5.46
N LYS A 213 13.90 18.67 4.74
CA LYS A 213 15.36 18.62 4.55
C LYS A 213 16.15 18.61 5.87
N MET A 214 15.70 19.37 6.89
CA MET A 214 16.37 19.40 8.19
C MET A 214 16.19 18.10 8.96
N MET A 215 15.00 17.51 8.91
CA MET A 215 14.76 16.18 9.51
C MET A 215 15.63 15.13 8.83
N ILE A 216 15.68 15.09 7.49
CA ILE A 216 16.49 14.13 6.72
C ILE A 216 17.96 14.17 7.17
N LYS A 217 18.54 15.38 7.32
CA LYS A 217 19.94 15.55 7.77
C LYS A 217 20.21 14.94 9.15
N ASN A 218 19.18 14.86 10.00
CA ASN A 218 19.31 14.41 11.39
C ASN A 218 18.81 12.98 11.62
N LEU A 219 18.35 12.29 10.58
CA LEU A 219 17.92 10.89 10.70
C LEU A 219 19.09 10.01 11.17
N LYS A 220 18.79 9.10 12.07
CA LYS A 220 19.73 8.07 12.50
C LYS A 220 19.44 6.80 11.71
N LYS A 221 20.49 6.06 11.42
CA LYS A 221 20.38 4.72 10.84
C LYS A 221 19.55 3.80 11.76
N ALA A 222 18.93 2.81 11.16
CA ALA A 222 18.38 1.68 11.92
C ALA A 222 19.54 1.00 12.68
N SER A 223 19.24 0.49 13.88
CA SER A 223 20.23 -0.34 14.60
C SER A 223 20.35 -1.70 13.92
N ASP A 224 21.47 -2.40 14.18
CA ASP A 224 21.73 -3.71 13.60
C ASP A 224 20.59 -4.70 13.87
N ILE A 225 20.06 -4.70 15.09
CA ILE A 225 18.92 -5.56 15.46
C ILE A 225 17.63 -5.22 14.69
N MET A 226 17.41 -3.93 14.38
CA MET A 226 16.26 -3.52 13.55
C MET A 226 16.45 -3.93 12.09
N LEU A 227 17.69 -3.84 11.60
CA LEU A 227 18.04 -4.27 10.26
C LEU A 227 17.84 -5.79 10.10
N GLU A 228 18.37 -6.58 11.03
CA GLU A 228 18.18 -8.03 11.07
C GLU A 228 16.69 -8.40 11.14
N ALA A 229 15.94 -7.77 12.04
CA ALA A 229 14.50 -8.02 12.19
C ALA A 229 13.70 -7.65 10.92
N GLY A 230 14.04 -6.53 10.27
CA GLY A 230 13.38 -6.11 9.02
C GLY A 230 13.64 -7.07 7.87
N MET A 231 14.82 -7.63 7.79
CA MET A 231 15.25 -8.58 6.75
C MET A 231 14.91 -10.05 7.07
N LEU A 232 14.38 -10.35 8.25
CA LEU A 232 14.04 -11.72 8.63
C LEU A 232 13.09 -12.37 7.62
N GLY A 233 13.52 -13.48 7.00
CA GLY A 233 12.76 -14.19 5.98
C GLY A 233 12.68 -13.48 4.63
N SER A 234 13.51 -12.46 4.38
CA SER A 234 13.60 -11.81 3.08
C SER A 234 14.32 -12.71 2.06
N MET A 235 13.96 -12.53 0.78
CA MET A 235 14.66 -13.11 -0.35
C MET A 235 15.80 -12.17 -0.76
N ALA A 236 17.02 -12.65 -0.80
CA ALA A 236 18.22 -11.83 -1.06
C ALA A 236 18.20 -11.16 -2.45
N GLU A 237 17.67 -11.88 -3.46
CA GLU A 237 17.56 -11.41 -4.83
C GLU A 237 16.57 -10.24 -4.98
N GLY A 238 15.62 -10.12 -4.05
CA GLY A 238 14.62 -9.06 -4.02
C GLY A 238 14.97 -7.92 -3.06
N LEU A 239 16.21 -7.84 -2.56
CA LEU A 239 16.66 -6.72 -1.73
C LEU A 239 17.26 -5.62 -2.62
N PHE A 240 16.80 -4.39 -2.39
CA PHE A 240 17.38 -3.21 -3.04
C PHE A 240 18.85 -3.05 -2.65
N LYS A 241 19.68 -2.70 -3.64
CA LYS A 241 21.11 -2.40 -3.44
C LYS A 241 21.30 -0.89 -3.50
N PRO A 242 21.51 -0.21 -2.36
CA PRO A 242 21.70 1.23 -2.33
C PRO A 242 22.90 1.65 -3.19
N LYS A 243 22.74 2.77 -3.90
CA LYS A 243 23.85 3.40 -4.62
C LYS A 243 24.76 4.04 -3.59
N GLN A 244 26.05 3.70 -3.62
CA GLN A 244 27.04 4.42 -2.82
C GLN A 244 27.14 5.85 -3.35
N GLU A 245 26.89 6.84 -2.50
CA GLU A 245 27.18 8.22 -2.84
C GLU A 245 28.71 8.35 -2.94
N LEU A 246 29.21 8.66 -4.13
CA LEU A 246 30.61 9.05 -4.30
C LEU A 246 30.81 10.33 -3.51
N GLY A 247 31.52 10.24 -2.38
CA GLY A 247 31.85 11.35 -1.48
C GLY A 247 32.65 12.47 -2.12
#